data_7946b66f92bd1dd6039ae45129b2eec1
#
_entry.id   7946b66f92bd1dd6039ae45129b2eec1
#
_cell.length_a   1.000
_cell.length_b   1.000
_cell.length_c   1.000
_cell.angle_alpha   90.00
_cell.angle_beta   90.00
_cell.angle_gamma   90.00
#
_symmetry.space_group_name_H-M   'P 1'
#
loop_
_entity.id
_entity.type
_entity.pdbx_description
1 polymer ?
#
loop_
_entity_poly.entity_id
_entity_poly.type
_entity_poly.pdbx_seq_one_letter_code
_entity_poly.pdbx_strand_id
1 'polypeptide(L)'
;MHVDVEFQERYWYPDDGGEVWVAGYYPIDASGRFLSRAELPPDLRITHVAGAIHRPAALSSDDAGPGRPLILRAEPDNPHDGNAVAVLLASGEPVGYVPRPLAPLVAEGWSAVVLRERRDSPRDPRTSLTMLLAHADTLELRSILPG
;
A
#
# COMPACT_ATOMS: atom_id res chain seq x y z
N MET A 1 -7.27 -8.27 -12.13
CA MET A 1 -7.68 -6.85 -12.22
C MET A 1 -6.48 -6.00 -12.56
N HIS A 2 -6.62 -5.08 -13.51
CA HIS A 2 -5.57 -4.16 -13.90
C HIS A 2 -5.90 -2.75 -13.45
N VAL A 3 -4.91 -2.05 -12.91
CA VAL A 3 -5.06 -0.65 -12.49
C VAL A 3 -4.03 0.18 -13.25
N ASP A 4 -4.49 1.16 -13.98
CA ASP A 4 -3.60 2.08 -14.69
C ASP A 4 -3.01 3.07 -13.69
N VAL A 5 -1.69 3.24 -13.75
CA VAL A 5 -0.95 4.05 -12.79
C VAL A 5 0.14 4.88 -13.45
N GLU A 6 0.54 5.95 -12.78
CA GLU A 6 1.72 6.74 -13.11
C GLU A 6 2.66 6.75 -11.91
N PHE A 7 3.95 6.57 -12.16
CA PHE A 7 4.97 6.67 -11.10
C PHE A 7 5.38 8.12 -10.89
N GLN A 8 5.44 8.53 -9.62
CA GLN A 8 5.95 9.85 -9.22
C GLN A 8 6.79 9.74 -7.96
N GLU A 9 7.75 10.67 -7.84
CA GLU A 9 8.50 10.93 -6.61
C GLU A 9 8.39 12.41 -6.31
N ARG A 10 8.15 12.75 -5.06
CA ARG A 10 7.99 14.15 -4.67
C ARG A 10 8.14 14.34 -3.17
N TYR A 11 8.47 15.56 -2.77
CA TYR A 11 8.33 15.98 -1.39
C TYR A 11 6.90 16.42 -1.12
N TRP A 12 6.44 16.14 0.08
CA TRP A 12 5.14 16.55 0.56
C TRP A 12 5.29 17.21 1.94
N TYR A 13 4.46 18.20 2.21
CA TYR A 13 4.50 18.99 3.43
C TYR A 13 3.19 18.79 4.20
N PRO A 14 3.11 17.82 5.12
CA PRO A 14 1.92 17.64 5.94
C PRO A 14 1.70 18.82 6.89
N ASP A 15 0.45 19.04 7.31
CA ASP A 15 0.03 20.20 8.10
C ASP A 15 0.75 20.32 9.46
N ASP A 16 1.20 19.21 10.03
CA ASP A 16 1.93 19.19 11.29
C ASP A 16 3.41 19.55 11.17
N GLY A 17 3.81 20.05 10.03
CA GLY A 17 5.17 20.48 9.76
C GLY A 17 6.09 19.33 9.36
N GLY A 18 7.24 19.70 8.85
CA GLY A 18 8.19 18.75 8.32
C GLY A 18 7.92 18.38 6.87
N GLU A 19 8.95 17.90 6.23
CA GLU A 19 8.96 17.49 4.85
C GLU A 19 9.09 15.97 4.80
N VAL A 20 8.31 15.32 3.96
CA VAL A 20 8.43 13.88 3.71
C VAL A 20 8.57 13.64 2.22
N TRP A 21 9.32 12.61 1.87
CA TRP A 21 9.50 12.18 0.49
C TRP A 21 8.64 10.95 0.23
N VAL A 22 7.90 11.00 -0.85
CA VAL A 22 6.99 9.93 -1.26
C VAL A 22 7.33 9.50 -2.67
N ALA A 23 7.50 8.21 -2.87
CA ALA A 23 7.72 7.65 -4.20
C ALA A 23 6.78 6.47 -4.44
N GLY A 24 6.23 6.39 -5.64
CA GLY A 24 5.39 5.27 -6.03
C GLY A 24 4.36 5.64 -7.07
N TYR A 25 3.33 4.83 -7.12
CA TYR A 25 2.32 4.88 -8.17
C TYR A 25 1.07 5.61 -7.72
N TYR A 26 0.46 6.32 -8.65
CA TYR A 26 -0.80 7.03 -8.45
C TYR A 26 -1.80 6.55 -9.49
N PRO A 27 -3.01 6.08 -9.09
CA PRO A 27 -4.03 5.64 -10.05
C PRO A 27 -4.46 6.78 -10.98
N ILE A 28 -4.62 6.45 -12.24
CA ILE A 28 -5.05 7.39 -13.29
C ILE A 28 -6.20 6.79 -14.08
N ASP A 29 -7.01 7.66 -14.69
CA ASP A 29 -8.03 7.24 -15.65
C ASP A 29 -7.44 7.10 -17.06
N ALA A 30 -8.28 6.73 -18.03
CA ALA A 30 -7.83 6.52 -19.41
C ALA A 30 -7.27 7.77 -20.07
N SER A 31 -7.58 8.96 -19.55
CA SER A 31 -7.03 10.24 -20.04
C SER A 31 -5.72 10.64 -19.36
N GLY A 32 -5.26 9.87 -18.37
CA GLY A 32 -4.06 10.18 -17.58
C GLY A 32 -4.33 11.12 -16.39
N ARG A 33 -5.59 11.39 -16.06
CA ARG A 33 -5.95 12.22 -14.91
C ARG A 33 -5.87 11.41 -13.62
N PHE A 34 -5.25 11.97 -12.58
CA PHE A 34 -5.16 11.32 -11.28
C PHE A 34 -6.53 11.16 -10.65
N LEU A 35 -6.74 9.98 -10.06
CA LEU A 35 -7.96 9.66 -9.33
C LEU A 35 -7.76 9.90 -7.84
N SER A 36 -8.72 10.55 -7.20
CA SER A 36 -8.76 10.65 -5.74
C SER A 36 -9.30 9.35 -5.14
N ARG A 37 -9.13 9.18 -3.82
CA ARG A 37 -9.68 8.02 -3.12
C ARG A 37 -11.20 7.90 -3.30
N ALA A 38 -11.90 9.02 -3.32
CA ALA A 38 -13.36 9.06 -3.48
C ALA A 38 -13.81 8.64 -4.88
N GLU A 39 -12.92 8.74 -5.87
CA GLU A 39 -13.23 8.39 -7.27
C GLU A 39 -12.96 6.91 -7.57
N LEU A 40 -12.36 6.18 -6.66
CA LEU A 40 -12.10 4.75 -6.85
C LEU A 40 -13.38 3.94 -6.71
N PRO A 41 -13.53 2.85 -7.51
CA PRO A 41 -14.68 1.95 -7.33
C PRO A 41 -14.63 1.24 -5.97
N PRO A 42 -15.77 0.72 -5.48
CA PRO A 42 -15.84 0.09 -4.16
C PRO A 42 -14.91 -1.12 -3.96
N ASP A 43 -14.51 -1.78 -5.02
CA ASP A 43 -13.61 -2.94 -4.99
C ASP A 43 -12.13 -2.57 -5.03
N LEU A 44 -11.81 -1.28 -4.94
CA LEU A 44 -10.46 -0.76 -4.78
C LEU A 44 -10.38 0.13 -3.54
N ARG A 45 -9.33 -0.06 -2.74
CA ARG A 45 -9.05 0.78 -1.57
C ARG A 45 -7.58 1.15 -1.52
N ILE A 46 -7.30 2.38 -1.15
CA ILE A 46 -5.93 2.84 -0.88
C ILE A 46 -5.84 3.16 0.60
N THR A 47 -4.86 2.57 1.28
CA THR A 47 -4.65 2.78 2.70
C THR A 47 -3.19 2.56 3.07
N HIS A 48 -2.79 3.07 4.24
CA HIS A 48 -1.47 2.77 4.78
C HIS A 48 -1.44 1.37 5.38
N VAL A 49 -0.23 0.82 5.54
CA VAL A 49 0.00 -0.40 6.29
C VAL A 49 0.16 -0.02 7.77
N ALA A 50 -0.78 -0.45 8.63
CA ALA A 50 -0.76 -0.10 10.04
C ALA A 50 0.39 -0.81 10.77
N GLY A 51 1.10 -0.08 11.64
CA GLY A 51 2.17 -0.63 12.46
C GLY A 51 3.48 -0.87 11.74
N ALA A 52 3.61 -0.50 10.47
CA ALA A 52 4.84 -0.74 9.69
C ALA A 52 6.07 -0.06 10.29
N ILE A 53 5.90 1.06 10.96
CA ILE A 53 7.02 1.77 11.63
C ILE A 53 7.73 0.92 12.68
N HIS A 54 7.04 -0.08 13.23
CA HIS A 54 7.62 -1.02 14.21
C HIS A 54 8.33 -2.21 13.56
N ARG A 55 8.43 -2.22 12.24
CA ARG A 55 9.04 -3.30 11.45
C ARG A 55 10.11 -2.74 10.50
N PRO A 56 11.17 -2.10 11.02
CA PRO A 56 12.16 -1.44 10.17
C PRO A 56 12.89 -2.40 9.23
N ALA A 57 13.15 -3.63 9.66
CA ALA A 57 13.80 -4.62 8.79
C ALA A 57 12.93 -4.97 7.58
N ALA A 58 11.63 -5.18 7.80
CA ALA A 58 10.68 -5.44 6.72
C ALA A 58 10.58 -4.25 5.77
N LEU A 59 10.48 -3.04 6.31
CA LEU A 59 10.42 -1.81 5.49
C LEU A 59 11.66 -1.63 4.63
N SER A 60 12.82 -2.08 5.09
CA SER A 60 14.09 -1.95 4.35
C SER A 60 14.29 -3.04 3.31
N SER A 61 13.42 -4.04 3.25
CA SER A 61 13.50 -5.12 2.27
C SER A 61 13.18 -4.62 0.86
N ASP A 62 13.81 -5.20 -0.14
CA ASP A 62 13.48 -4.94 -1.55
C ASP A 62 12.04 -5.32 -1.88
N ASP A 63 11.47 -6.28 -1.17
CA ASP A 63 10.08 -6.72 -1.35
C ASP A 63 9.06 -5.69 -0.86
N ALA A 64 9.49 -4.66 -0.15
CA ALA A 64 8.64 -3.55 0.31
C ALA A 64 8.60 -2.37 -0.68
N GLY A 65 9.28 -2.46 -1.81
CA GLY A 65 9.30 -1.39 -2.79
C GLY A 65 7.98 -1.22 -3.55
N PRO A 66 7.74 -0.01 -4.10
CA PRO A 66 6.53 0.24 -4.89
C PRO A 66 6.37 -0.77 -6.04
N GLY A 67 5.14 -1.25 -6.22
CA GLY A 67 4.80 -2.26 -7.22
C GLY A 67 4.97 -3.69 -6.77
N ARG A 68 5.59 -3.93 -5.63
CA ARG A 68 5.78 -5.29 -5.12
C ARG A 68 4.47 -5.85 -4.54
N PRO A 69 4.17 -7.15 -4.76
CA PRO A 69 2.98 -7.76 -4.20
C PRO A 69 3.08 -7.92 -2.69
N LEU A 70 1.93 -7.84 -2.03
CA LEU A 70 1.78 -8.11 -0.61
C LEU A 70 0.86 -9.30 -0.43
N ILE A 71 1.01 -9.99 0.71
CA ILE A 71 0.15 -11.11 1.09
C ILE A 71 -0.76 -10.64 2.22
N LEU A 72 -2.05 -10.86 2.08
CA LEU A 72 -3.04 -10.62 3.14
C LEU A 72 -3.35 -11.95 3.82
N ARG A 73 -3.23 -11.98 5.15
CA ARG A 73 -3.48 -13.21 5.92
C ARG A 73 -4.37 -12.90 7.12
N ALA A 74 -5.57 -13.47 7.13
CA ALA A 74 -6.47 -13.36 8.27
C ALA A 74 -5.86 -14.02 9.51
N GLU A 75 -6.06 -13.41 10.67
CA GLU A 75 -5.61 -13.90 11.97
C GLU A 75 -6.79 -14.06 12.93
N PRO A 76 -7.68 -15.05 12.72
CA PRO A 76 -8.87 -15.21 13.55
C PRO A 76 -8.55 -15.49 15.02
N ASP A 77 -7.35 -16.01 15.31
CA ASP A 77 -6.89 -16.30 16.67
C ASP A 77 -6.09 -15.15 17.28
N ASN A 78 -6.04 -13.98 16.63
CA ASN A 78 -5.33 -12.82 17.16
C ASN A 78 -5.94 -12.41 18.51
N PRO A 79 -5.15 -12.35 19.61
CA PRO A 79 -5.68 -12.08 20.95
C PRO A 79 -6.25 -10.68 21.14
N HIS A 80 -5.86 -9.73 20.27
CA HIS A 80 -6.30 -8.33 20.36
C HIS A 80 -7.44 -7.99 19.42
N ASP A 81 -7.59 -8.74 18.31
CA ASP A 81 -8.60 -8.48 17.29
C ASP A 81 -8.79 -9.72 16.42
N GLY A 82 -9.92 -10.41 16.60
CA GLY A 82 -10.26 -11.60 15.81
C GLY A 82 -10.52 -11.30 14.32
N ASN A 83 -10.68 -10.03 13.96
CA ASN A 83 -10.83 -9.60 12.56
C ASN A 83 -9.51 -9.14 11.92
N ALA A 84 -8.39 -9.22 12.66
CA ALA A 84 -7.11 -8.74 12.17
C ALA A 84 -6.71 -9.44 10.86
N VAL A 85 -6.20 -8.65 9.93
CA VAL A 85 -5.60 -9.14 8.68
C VAL A 85 -4.18 -8.65 8.62
N ALA A 86 -3.23 -9.59 8.71
CA ALA A 86 -1.81 -9.29 8.62
C ALA A 86 -1.42 -9.00 7.17
N VAL A 87 -0.48 -8.09 7.01
CA VAL A 87 0.13 -7.76 5.73
C VAL A 87 1.56 -8.29 5.75
N LEU A 88 1.89 -9.13 4.77
CA LEU A 88 3.20 -9.76 4.65
C LEU A 88 3.83 -9.37 3.32
N LEU A 89 5.15 -9.26 3.31
CA LEU A 89 5.90 -9.15 2.07
C LEU A 89 5.83 -10.45 1.28
N ALA A 90 6.19 -10.43 0.00
CA ALA A 90 6.20 -11.62 -0.85
C ALA A 90 7.09 -12.75 -0.27
N SER A 91 8.11 -12.39 0.50
CA SER A 91 8.97 -13.34 1.22
C SER A 91 8.27 -14.04 2.39
N GLY A 92 7.11 -13.54 2.81
CA GLY A 92 6.41 -14.02 4.01
C GLY A 92 6.74 -13.22 5.27
N GLU A 93 7.65 -12.25 5.21
CA GLU A 93 8.00 -11.42 6.36
C GLU A 93 6.86 -10.47 6.72
N PRO A 94 6.38 -10.46 7.98
CA PRO A 94 5.33 -9.53 8.39
C PRO A 94 5.80 -8.08 8.32
N VAL A 95 4.96 -7.19 7.76
CA VAL A 95 5.25 -5.76 7.67
C VAL A 95 4.24 -4.92 8.45
N GLY A 96 3.07 -5.45 8.75
CA GLY A 96 2.06 -4.73 9.51
C GLY A 96 0.68 -5.36 9.35
N TYR A 97 -0.34 -4.51 9.43
CA TYR A 97 -1.74 -4.92 9.39
C TYR A 97 -2.57 -4.00 8.50
N VAL A 98 -3.66 -4.54 7.98
CA VAL A 98 -4.72 -3.73 7.40
C VAL A 98 -5.36 -2.91 8.52
N PRO A 99 -5.62 -1.60 8.34
CA PRO A 99 -6.31 -0.82 9.36
C PRO A 99 -7.63 -1.45 9.77
N ARG A 100 -7.95 -1.41 11.07
CA ARG A 100 -9.12 -2.08 11.65
C ARG A 100 -10.43 -1.84 10.91
N PRO A 101 -10.76 -0.61 10.47
CA PRO A 101 -12.03 -0.38 9.76
C PRO A 101 -12.15 -1.13 8.43
N LEU A 102 -11.02 -1.45 7.78
CA LEU A 102 -11.00 -2.18 6.51
C LEU A 102 -10.83 -3.68 6.66
N ALA A 103 -10.32 -4.15 7.79
CA ALA A 103 -10.00 -5.57 7.99
C ALA A 103 -11.18 -6.51 7.71
N PRO A 104 -12.42 -6.25 8.20
CA PRO A 104 -13.56 -7.11 7.88
C PRO A 104 -13.88 -7.17 6.39
N LEU A 105 -13.65 -6.06 5.66
CA LEU A 105 -13.95 -5.99 4.24
C LEU A 105 -13.00 -6.86 3.41
N VAL A 106 -11.71 -6.89 3.78
CA VAL A 106 -10.66 -7.51 2.95
C VAL A 106 -10.26 -8.91 3.40
N ALA A 107 -11.03 -9.53 4.30
CA ALA A 107 -10.68 -10.81 4.90
C ALA A 107 -10.59 -11.96 3.88
N GLU A 108 -11.34 -11.90 2.78
CA GLU A 108 -11.34 -12.93 1.75
C GLU A 108 -11.44 -12.31 0.36
N GLY A 109 -10.74 -12.90 -0.61
CA GLY A 109 -10.86 -12.54 -2.02
C GLY A 109 -10.19 -11.23 -2.40
N TRP A 110 -9.37 -10.65 -1.53
CA TRP A 110 -8.67 -9.41 -1.79
C TRP A 110 -7.18 -9.64 -2.01
N SER A 111 -6.61 -8.85 -2.88
CA SER A 111 -5.17 -8.80 -3.16
C SER A 111 -4.62 -7.43 -2.78
N ALA A 112 -3.31 -7.36 -2.58
CA ALA A 112 -2.65 -6.13 -2.21
C ALA A 112 -1.31 -5.98 -2.93
N VAL A 113 -0.93 -4.73 -3.17
CA VAL A 113 0.38 -4.36 -3.71
C VAL A 113 0.85 -3.09 -3.02
N VAL A 114 2.17 -2.95 -2.87
CA VAL A 114 2.76 -1.70 -2.41
C VAL A 114 2.54 -0.64 -3.49
N LEU A 115 1.82 0.40 -3.15
CA LEU A 115 1.54 1.49 -4.08
C LEU A 115 2.62 2.56 -3.98
N ARG A 116 2.92 3.01 -2.76
CA ARG A 116 3.89 4.08 -2.50
C ARG A 116 4.69 3.79 -1.24
N GLU A 117 5.91 4.30 -1.19
CA GLU A 117 6.75 4.34 0.00
C GLU A 117 6.87 5.77 0.52
N ARG A 118 7.09 5.89 1.82
CA ARG A 118 7.31 7.17 2.49
C ARG A 118 8.62 7.13 3.24
N ARG A 119 9.40 8.22 3.13
CA ARG A 119 10.70 8.42 3.79
C ARG A 119 10.82 9.89 4.21
N ASP A 120 11.74 10.18 5.12
CA ASP A 120 12.06 11.57 5.43
C ASP A 120 12.80 12.24 4.26
N SER A 121 13.68 11.49 3.61
CA SER A 121 14.37 11.91 2.38
C SER A 121 14.62 10.68 1.49
N PRO A 122 15.00 10.88 0.21
CA PRO A 122 15.29 9.75 -0.69
C PRO A 122 16.40 8.81 -0.20
N ARG A 123 17.27 9.29 0.70
CA ARG A 123 18.39 8.51 1.24
C ARG A 123 18.09 7.83 2.55
N ASP A 124 16.97 8.17 3.18
CA ASP A 124 16.59 7.60 4.47
C ASP A 124 15.85 6.27 4.30
N PRO A 125 15.84 5.43 5.34
CA PRO A 125 15.00 4.22 5.33
C PRO A 125 13.52 4.56 5.19
N ARG A 126 12.73 3.62 4.65
CA ARG A 126 11.28 3.75 4.59
C ARG A 126 10.70 3.87 5.99
N THR A 127 9.76 4.79 6.17
CA THR A 127 9.05 5.00 7.44
C THR A 127 7.63 4.44 7.41
N SER A 128 7.04 4.31 6.22
CA SER A 128 5.73 3.70 6.05
C SER A 128 5.50 3.27 4.61
N LEU A 129 4.42 2.52 4.40
CA LEU A 129 3.96 2.09 3.08
C LEU A 129 2.50 2.44 2.91
N THR A 130 2.14 2.82 1.68
CA THR A 130 0.76 2.90 1.23
C THR A 130 0.50 1.71 0.32
N MET A 131 -0.58 0.99 0.55
CA MET A 131 -0.95 -0.16 -0.27
C MET A 131 -2.24 0.09 -1.03
N LEU A 132 -2.37 -0.58 -2.18
CA LEU A 132 -3.59 -0.68 -2.93
C LEU A 132 -4.18 -2.07 -2.68
N LEU A 133 -5.44 -2.09 -2.26
CA LEU A 133 -6.22 -3.30 -2.02
C LEU A 133 -7.26 -3.45 -3.12
N ALA A 134 -7.42 -4.63 -3.67
CA ALA A 134 -8.42 -4.91 -4.68
C ALA A 134 -9.17 -6.20 -4.40
N HIS A 135 -10.48 -6.19 -4.64
CA HIS A 135 -11.31 -7.38 -4.53
C HIS A 135 -11.13 -8.25 -5.78
N ALA A 136 -9.99 -8.92 -5.85
CA ALA A 136 -9.62 -9.82 -6.95
C ALA A 136 -8.48 -10.72 -6.50
N ASP A 137 -8.39 -11.92 -7.06
CA ASP A 137 -7.32 -12.88 -6.74
C ASP A 137 -5.94 -12.37 -7.15
N THR A 138 -5.87 -11.59 -8.23
CA THR A 138 -4.65 -10.97 -8.71
C THR A 138 -4.87 -9.49 -9.01
N LEU A 139 -3.87 -8.69 -8.67
CA LEU A 139 -3.86 -7.26 -8.90
C LEU A 139 -2.58 -6.89 -9.63
N GLU A 140 -2.71 -6.19 -10.74
CA GLU A 140 -1.56 -5.74 -11.53
C GLU A 140 -1.61 -4.22 -11.71
N LEU A 141 -0.48 -3.58 -11.48
CA LEU A 141 -0.28 -2.18 -11.80
C LEU A 141 0.28 -2.09 -13.22
N ARG A 142 -0.33 -1.26 -14.04
CA ARG A 142 0.07 -1.10 -15.44
C ARG A 142 0.27 0.37 -15.73
N SER A 143 1.51 0.76 -16.07
CA SER A 143 1.76 2.12 -16.50
C SER A 143 1.37 2.25 -17.97
N ILE A 144 0.47 3.17 -18.27
CA ILE A 144 0.07 3.50 -19.64
C ILE A 144 0.84 4.70 -20.18
N LEU A 145 1.66 5.34 -19.35
CA LEU A 145 2.49 6.47 -19.73
C LEU A 145 3.92 6.01 -19.98
N PRO A 146 4.60 6.54 -20.99
CA PRO A 146 6.01 6.26 -21.21
C PRO A 146 6.80 6.77 -20.01
N GLY A 147 7.66 5.87 -19.43
CA GLY A 147 8.31 6.26 -18.23
C GLY A 147 9.53 5.64 -17.81
#